data_4f9cc282ad32d2bd88d149874e4f174e
#
_entry.id   4f9cc282ad32d2bd88d149874e4f174e
#
_cell.length_a   1.000
_cell.length_b   1.000
_cell.length_c   1.000
_cell.angle_alpha   90.00
_cell.angle_beta   90.00
_cell.angle_gamma   90.00
#
_symmetry.space_group_name_H-M   'P 1'
#
loop_
_entity.id
_entity.type
_entity.pdbx_description
1 polymer ?
#
loop_
_entity_poly.entity_id
_entity_poly.type
_entity_poly.pdbx_seq_one_letter_code
_entity_poly.pdbx_strand_id
1 'polypeptide(L)'
;VREPKVYLIFDKISPRLRGLASVILIAAGFLIQTNTRNILAGMPFILVCLLLNLIKGVSIKKAAPAETNWQEVTPGRIEEVLDHCQKIKKFRSQNLGCFFGFVIFLIVFGVFAFPLLKAIALPFSLLAAIVDAFILFSGLILSGRKSAWMPHALDLKAEIVQRILQSPAVKDDPTLHAVPYLEIGHTDEGDYPNDTRVLIRFKDAPDTLIGVQGQVSINTVKSRAYPYFYTVVIARPEFRLLEKFKPLKASLDNITFEAKKTGEVDVVVIRQTTTKTSGYHTAQKTQDYILLNSIAVVKKLL
;
A
#
# COMPACT_ATOMS: atom_id res chain seq x y z
N VAL A 1 -1.50 9.92 9.58
CA VAL A 1 -2.02 8.60 9.14
C VAL A 1 -3.53 8.63 9.26
N ARG A 2 -4.25 8.38 8.15
CA ARG A 2 -5.72 8.39 8.14
C ARG A 2 -6.26 7.18 8.88
N GLU A 3 -7.26 7.40 9.73
CA GLU A 3 -7.94 6.31 10.42
C GLU A 3 -8.89 5.54 9.49
N PRO A 4 -8.98 4.21 9.65
CA PRO A 4 -9.92 3.41 8.89
C PRO A 4 -11.35 3.71 9.31
N LYS A 5 -12.23 4.05 8.35
CA LYS A 5 -13.66 4.23 8.58
C LYS A 5 -14.42 2.93 8.33
N VAL A 6 -15.31 2.58 9.26
CA VAL A 6 -16.19 1.41 9.16
C VAL A 6 -17.49 1.82 8.46
N TYR A 7 -17.86 1.06 7.42
CA TYR A 7 -19.10 1.24 6.67
C TYR A 7 -20.04 0.06 6.92
N LEU A 8 -21.26 0.33 7.29
CA LEU A 8 -22.30 -0.67 7.45
C LEU A 8 -23.11 -0.82 6.15
N ILE A 9 -23.82 -1.93 5.97
CA ILE A 9 -24.70 -2.11 4.79
C ILE A 9 -25.80 -1.04 4.81
N PHE A 10 -26.36 -0.77 5.98
CA PHE A 10 -27.39 0.24 6.21
C PHE A 10 -26.81 1.43 6.99
N ASP A 11 -25.83 2.13 6.42
CA ASP A 11 -25.13 3.27 7.03
C ASP A 11 -26.03 4.50 7.28
N LYS A 12 -27.14 4.63 6.53
CA LYS A 12 -28.14 5.71 6.68
C LYS A 12 -28.98 5.60 7.95
N ILE A 13 -29.01 4.43 8.61
CA ILE A 13 -29.76 4.22 9.85
C ILE A 13 -28.92 4.70 11.03
N SER A 14 -29.51 5.60 11.86
CA SER A 14 -28.80 6.11 13.04
C SER A 14 -28.43 4.98 14.00
N PRO A 15 -27.31 5.06 14.73
CA PRO A 15 -26.88 4.02 15.68
C PRO A 15 -27.93 3.71 16.75
N ARG A 16 -28.65 4.73 17.25
CA ARG A 16 -29.72 4.55 18.26
C ARG A 16 -30.89 3.75 17.71
N LEU A 17 -31.39 4.11 16.51
CA LEU A 17 -32.50 3.41 15.87
C LEU A 17 -32.11 1.97 15.52
N ARG A 18 -30.87 1.76 15.06
CA ARG A 18 -30.32 0.43 14.76
C ARG A 18 -30.26 -0.44 16.02
N GLY A 19 -29.74 0.10 17.12
CA GLY A 19 -29.71 -0.61 18.41
C GLY A 19 -31.09 -1.04 18.89
N LEU A 20 -32.08 -0.12 18.88
CA LEU A 20 -33.44 -0.41 19.26
C LEU A 20 -34.07 -1.47 18.33
N ALA A 21 -33.94 -1.33 17.03
CA ALA A 21 -34.43 -2.33 16.08
C ALA A 21 -33.79 -3.71 16.30
N SER A 22 -32.48 -3.76 16.59
CA SER A 22 -31.79 -5.02 16.89
C SER A 22 -32.34 -5.71 18.12
N VAL A 23 -32.57 -4.97 19.21
CA VAL A 23 -33.15 -5.51 20.42
C VAL A 23 -34.56 -6.08 20.14
N ILE A 24 -35.40 -5.33 19.42
CA ILE A 24 -36.77 -5.79 19.09
C ILE A 24 -36.71 -7.05 18.20
N LEU A 25 -35.84 -7.10 17.19
CA LEU A 25 -35.72 -8.24 16.30
C LEU A 25 -35.23 -9.49 17.04
N ILE A 26 -34.22 -9.37 17.90
CA ILE A 26 -33.70 -10.48 18.67
C ILE A 26 -34.79 -11.01 19.62
N ALA A 27 -35.45 -10.11 20.35
CA ALA A 27 -36.52 -10.50 21.30
C ALA A 27 -37.70 -11.19 20.57
N ALA A 28 -38.18 -10.63 19.47
CA ALA A 28 -39.25 -11.21 18.66
C ALA A 28 -38.86 -12.59 18.11
N GLY A 29 -37.67 -12.71 17.53
CA GLY A 29 -37.15 -13.99 16.99
C GLY A 29 -37.08 -15.06 18.06
N PHE A 30 -36.47 -14.74 19.20
CA PHE A 30 -36.30 -15.65 20.31
C PHE A 30 -37.67 -16.08 20.93
N LEU A 31 -38.62 -15.16 21.10
CA LEU A 31 -39.96 -15.48 21.61
C LEU A 31 -40.73 -16.41 20.64
N ILE A 32 -40.66 -16.16 19.34
CA ILE A 32 -41.30 -17.02 18.33
C ILE A 32 -40.67 -18.41 18.38
N GLN A 33 -39.34 -18.52 18.41
CA GLN A 33 -38.65 -19.81 18.52
C GLN A 33 -39.04 -20.61 19.72
N THR A 34 -39.08 -19.98 20.90
CA THR A 34 -39.41 -20.64 22.17
C THR A 34 -40.87 -21.06 22.24
N ASN A 35 -41.82 -20.22 21.78
CA ASN A 35 -43.24 -20.54 21.77
C ASN A 35 -43.58 -21.65 20.78
N THR A 36 -42.98 -21.64 19.60
CA THR A 36 -43.21 -22.67 18.56
C THR A 36 -42.34 -23.91 18.71
N ARG A 37 -41.38 -23.90 19.62
CA ARG A 37 -40.32 -24.91 19.75
C ARG A 37 -39.65 -25.24 18.42
N ASN A 38 -39.51 -24.22 17.55
CA ASN A 38 -38.92 -24.34 16.24
C ASN A 38 -37.96 -23.18 16.01
N ILE A 39 -36.64 -23.48 15.92
CA ILE A 39 -35.57 -22.49 15.68
C ILE A 39 -35.80 -21.76 14.38
N LEU A 40 -36.25 -22.45 13.31
CA LEU A 40 -36.46 -21.87 12.01
C LEU A 40 -37.54 -20.79 11.96
N ALA A 41 -38.54 -20.88 12.87
CA ALA A 41 -39.66 -19.93 12.91
C ALA A 41 -39.24 -18.49 13.24
N GLY A 42 -38.26 -18.32 14.14
CA GLY A 42 -37.73 -17.00 14.50
C GLY A 42 -36.47 -16.59 13.74
N MET A 43 -35.84 -17.53 13.01
CA MET A 43 -34.59 -17.28 12.29
C MET A 43 -34.63 -16.06 11.34
N PRO A 44 -35.72 -15.78 10.59
CA PRO A 44 -35.78 -14.59 9.74
C PRO A 44 -35.53 -13.29 10.49
N PHE A 45 -36.01 -13.15 11.73
CA PHE A 45 -35.77 -11.95 12.55
C PHE A 45 -34.30 -11.81 12.95
N ILE A 46 -33.66 -12.92 13.31
CA ILE A 46 -32.22 -12.95 13.65
C ILE A 46 -31.38 -12.62 12.42
N LEU A 47 -31.71 -13.15 11.24
CA LEU A 47 -31.02 -12.83 9.99
C LEU A 47 -31.20 -11.36 9.58
N VAL A 48 -32.38 -10.78 9.77
CA VAL A 48 -32.60 -9.34 9.52
C VAL A 48 -31.76 -8.50 10.49
N CYS A 49 -31.70 -8.89 11.77
CA CYS A 49 -30.83 -8.24 12.75
C CYS A 49 -29.35 -8.34 12.37
N LEU A 50 -28.89 -9.52 11.91
CA LEU A 50 -27.54 -9.72 11.39
C LEU A 50 -27.26 -8.77 10.22
N LEU A 51 -28.12 -8.73 9.20
CA LEU A 51 -27.98 -7.87 8.02
C LEU A 51 -27.94 -6.39 8.38
N LEU A 52 -28.77 -5.97 9.35
CA LEU A 52 -28.84 -4.58 9.85
C LEU A 52 -27.49 -4.12 10.43
N ASN A 53 -26.76 -5.04 11.06
CA ASN A 53 -25.48 -4.76 11.74
C ASN A 53 -24.27 -5.22 10.94
N LEU A 54 -24.45 -5.80 9.74
CA LEU A 54 -23.35 -6.33 8.96
C LEU A 54 -22.48 -5.19 8.43
N ILE A 55 -21.18 -5.32 8.68
CA ILE A 55 -20.17 -4.39 8.21
C ILE A 55 -19.95 -4.62 6.71
N LYS A 56 -20.31 -3.63 5.87
CA LYS A 56 -20.07 -3.64 4.42
C LYS A 56 -18.57 -3.64 4.11
N GLY A 57 -17.80 -2.88 4.87
CA GLY A 57 -16.37 -2.78 4.71
C GLY A 57 -15.71 -1.83 5.68
N VAL A 58 -14.41 -1.99 5.79
CA VAL A 58 -13.53 -1.06 6.49
C VAL A 58 -12.58 -0.49 5.44
N SER A 59 -12.56 0.82 5.24
CA SER A 59 -11.73 1.41 4.21
C SER A 59 -11.01 2.67 4.65
N ILE A 60 -9.77 2.81 4.16
CA ILE A 60 -9.05 4.07 4.11
C ILE A 60 -9.29 4.62 2.70
N LYS A 61 -10.05 5.70 2.59
CA LYS A 61 -10.39 6.30 1.30
C LYS A 61 -9.16 6.90 0.62
N LYS A 62 -9.20 6.96 -0.71
CA LYS A 62 -8.22 7.71 -1.49
C LYS A 62 -8.20 9.16 -1.02
N ALA A 63 -7.00 9.74 -0.90
CA ALA A 63 -6.86 11.16 -0.69
C ALA A 63 -7.49 11.94 -1.84
N ALA A 64 -8.11 13.08 -1.56
CA ALA A 64 -8.45 14.04 -2.58
C ALA A 64 -7.17 14.48 -3.34
N PRO A 65 -7.28 14.84 -4.62
CA PRO A 65 -6.16 15.50 -5.29
C PRO A 65 -5.74 16.73 -4.49
N ALA A 66 -4.45 16.83 -4.21
CA ALA A 66 -3.89 17.88 -3.39
C ALA A 66 -2.66 18.46 -4.07
N GLU A 67 -2.29 19.65 -3.71
CA GLU A 67 -0.98 20.17 -4.05
C GLU A 67 0.10 19.28 -3.44
N THR A 68 1.11 18.96 -4.23
CA THR A 68 2.23 18.14 -3.81
C THR A 68 3.52 18.95 -3.83
N ASN A 69 4.37 18.74 -2.85
CA ASN A 69 5.70 19.30 -2.85
C ASN A 69 6.76 18.25 -2.52
N TRP A 70 7.96 18.44 -3.04
CA TRP A 70 9.11 17.60 -2.75
C TRP A 70 9.85 18.12 -1.54
N GLN A 71 10.07 17.24 -0.56
CA GLN A 71 10.79 17.58 0.67
C GLN A 71 11.95 16.61 0.88
N GLU A 72 13.09 17.17 1.29
CA GLU A 72 14.22 16.39 1.79
C GLU A 72 13.82 15.75 3.12
N VAL A 73 14.11 14.46 3.27
CA VAL A 73 13.74 13.69 4.47
C VAL A 73 14.92 12.85 4.95
N THR A 74 14.84 12.37 6.19
CA THR A 74 15.83 11.44 6.73
C THR A 74 15.62 10.03 6.19
N PRO A 75 16.68 9.18 6.13
CA PRO A 75 16.53 7.76 5.78
C PRO A 75 15.50 7.02 6.63
N GLY A 76 15.41 7.32 7.93
CA GLY A 76 14.40 6.76 8.83
C GLY A 76 12.96 7.04 8.40
N ARG A 77 12.71 8.19 7.74
CA ARG A 77 11.38 8.50 7.21
C ARG A 77 10.98 7.59 6.07
N ILE A 78 11.92 7.11 5.26
CA ILE A 78 11.65 6.11 4.20
C ILE A 78 11.28 4.76 4.84
N GLU A 79 11.93 4.37 5.94
CA GLU A 79 11.60 3.15 6.69
C GLU A 79 10.19 3.22 7.29
N GLU A 80 9.79 4.36 7.84
CA GLU A 80 8.43 4.58 8.33
C GLU A 80 7.39 4.45 7.20
N VAL A 81 7.68 4.98 6.00
CA VAL A 81 6.80 4.84 4.82
C VAL A 81 6.67 3.36 4.42
N LEU A 82 7.77 2.61 4.43
CA LEU A 82 7.75 1.18 4.11
C LEU A 82 6.95 0.37 5.13
N ASP A 83 7.16 0.61 6.43
CA ASP A 83 6.39 -0.04 7.50
C ASP A 83 4.89 0.26 7.36
N HIS A 84 4.54 1.51 7.07
CA HIS A 84 3.17 1.90 6.81
C HIS A 84 2.58 1.16 5.59
N CYS A 85 3.31 1.07 4.48
CA CYS A 85 2.89 0.32 3.30
C CYS A 85 2.68 -1.17 3.61
N GLN A 86 3.56 -1.78 4.40
CA GLN A 86 3.43 -3.18 4.84
C GLN A 86 2.20 -3.39 5.72
N LYS A 87 1.94 -2.48 6.66
CA LYS A 87 0.71 -2.49 7.50
C LYS A 87 -0.55 -2.43 6.65
N ILE A 88 -0.58 -1.57 5.61
CA ILE A 88 -1.70 -1.50 4.66
C ILE A 88 -1.86 -2.82 3.89
N LYS A 89 -0.78 -3.40 3.37
CA LYS A 89 -0.81 -4.69 2.67
C LYS A 89 -1.34 -5.80 3.57
N LYS A 90 -0.84 -5.89 4.81
CA LYS A 90 -1.29 -6.86 5.82
C LYS A 90 -2.78 -6.67 6.13
N PHE A 91 -3.23 -5.43 6.30
CA PHE A 91 -4.64 -5.12 6.52
C PHE A 91 -5.52 -5.61 5.35
N ARG A 92 -5.10 -5.39 4.10
CA ARG A 92 -5.83 -5.88 2.92
C ARG A 92 -5.87 -7.42 2.82
N SER A 93 -4.79 -8.10 3.21
CA SER A 93 -4.67 -9.56 3.11
C SER A 93 -5.49 -10.32 4.16
N GLN A 94 -5.88 -9.70 5.26
CA GLN A 94 -6.63 -10.34 6.36
C GLN A 94 -8.04 -10.81 5.96
N ASN A 95 -8.59 -10.40 4.83
CA ASN A 95 -9.93 -10.79 4.39
C ASN A 95 -10.07 -12.29 4.07
N LEU A 96 -9.03 -12.91 3.53
CA LEU A 96 -9.10 -14.31 3.09
C LEU A 96 -9.04 -15.28 4.26
N GLY A 97 -8.18 -15.00 5.24
CA GLY A 97 -7.99 -15.86 6.41
C GLY A 97 -9.25 -15.96 7.28
N CYS A 98 -9.98 -14.86 7.48
CA CYS A 98 -11.21 -14.85 8.24
C CYS A 98 -12.31 -15.68 7.55
N PHE A 99 -12.42 -15.61 6.22
CA PHE A 99 -13.42 -16.41 5.49
C PHE A 99 -13.17 -17.92 5.61
N PHE A 100 -11.94 -18.37 5.39
CA PHE A 100 -11.58 -19.78 5.53
C PHE A 100 -11.73 -20.27 6.98
N GLY A 101 -11.31 -19.48 7.96
CA GLY A 101 -11.52 -19.78 9.37
C GLY A 101 -13.01 -19.94 9.72
N PHE A 102 -13.87 -19.10 9.15
CA PHE A 102 -15.32 -19.20 9.33
C PHE A 102 -15.92 -20.47 8.70
N VAL A 103 -15.52 -20.81 7.49
CA VAL A 103 -15.99 -22.04 6.82
C VAL A 103 -15.59 -23.28 7.66
N ILE A 104 -14.34 -23.35 8.12
CA ILE A 104 -13.86 -24.42 9.00
C ILE A 104 -14.67 -24.44 10.30
N PHE A 105 -14.91 -23.29 10.91
CA PHE A 105 -15.70 -23.19 12.14
C PHE A 105 -17.14 -23.66 11.94
N LEU A 106 -17.80 -23.32 10.81
CA LEU A 106 -19.13 -23.84 10.48
C LEU A 106 -19.16 -25.36 10.34
N ILE A 107 -18.16 -25.93 9.69
CA ILE A 107 -18.04 -27.38 9.53
C ILE A 107 -17.86 -28.06 10.88
N VAL A 108 -16.93 -27.57 11.70
CA VAL A 108 -16.65 -28.13 13.03
C VAL A 108 -17.88 -28.01 13.95
N PHE A 109 -18.54 -26.86 13.94
CA PHE A 109 -19.75 -26.64 14.73
C PHE A 109 -20.89 -27.53 14.26
N GLY A 110 -21.16 -27.61 12.97
CA GLY A 110 -22.24 -28.43 12.40
C GLY A 110 -22.03 -29.94 12.60
N VAL A 111 -20.80 -30.41 12.47
CA VAL A 111 -20.48 -31.84 12.55
C VAL A 111 -20.32 -32.33 14.00
N PHE A 112 -19.74 -31.53 14.88
CA PHE A 112 -19.37 -31.98 16.23
C PHE A 112 -20.18 -31.30 17.33
N ALA A 113 -20.25 -29.95 17.33
CA ALA A 113 -20.86 -29.23 18.43
C ALA A 113 -22.39 -29.34 18.44
N PHE A 114 -23.05 -29.24 17.32
CA PHE A 114 -24.51 -29.27 17.25
C PHE A 114 -25.13 -30.64 17.64
N PRO A 115 -24.62 -31.80 17.18
CA PRO A 115 -25.06 -33.09 17.66
C PRO A 115 -24.79 -33.29 19.15
N LEU A 116 -23.66 -32.85 19.67
CA LEU A 116 -23.31 -32.92 21.08
C LEU A 116 -24.26 -32.09 21.94
N LEU A 117 -24.60 -30.86 21.54
CA LEU A 117 -25.57 -30.00 22.21
C LEU A 117 -26.97 -30.64 22.27
N LYS A 118 -27.38 -31.37 21.23
CA LYS A 118 -28.61 -32.17 21.23
C LYS A 118 -28.55 -33.36 22.20
N ALA A 119 -27.42 -34.05 22.27
CA ALA A 119 -27.24 -35.21 23.14
C ALA A 119 -27.27 -34.88 24.64
N ILE A 120 -26.84 -33.64 25.01
CA ILE A 120 -26.83 -33.16 26.41
C ILE A 120 -28.24 -32.78 26.90
N ALA A 121 -29.29 -32.91 26.08
CA ALA A 121 -30.69 -32.62 26.43
C ALA A 121 -30.89 -31.19 27.00
N LEU A 122 -30.22 -30.19 26.42
CA LEU A 122 -30.37 -28.80 26.86
C LEU A 122 -31.82 -28.31 26.73
N PRO A 123 -32.28 -27.41 27.61
CA PRO A 123 -33.53 -26.72 27.44
C PRO A 123 -33.60 -26.05 26.06
N PHE A 124 -34.75 -26.17 25.39
CA PHE A 124 -34.89 -25.64 24.02
C PHE A 124 -34.56 -24.15 23.91
N SER A 125 -34.93 -23.36 24.92
CA SER A 125 -34.60 -21.93 24.99
C SER A 125 -33.09 -21.65 24.98
N LEU A 126 -32.31 -22.47 25.68
CA LEU A 126 -30.86 -22.35 25.73
C LEU A 126 -30.23 -22.74 24.37
N LEU A 127 -30.73 -23.79 23.74
CA LEU A 127 -30.30 -24.21 22.40
C LEU A 127 -30.61 -23.11 21.38
N ALA A 128 -31.79 -22.50 21.39
CA ALA A 128 -32.17 -21.41 20.52
C ALA A 128 -31.24 -20.19 20.72
N ALA A 129 -31.01 -19.81 21.99
CA ALA A 129 -30.10 -18.69 22.30
C ALA A 129 -28.64 -18.91 21.78
N ILE A 130 -28.15 -20.16 21.91
CA ILE A 130 -26.81 -20.50 21.39
C ILE A 130 -26.76 -20.38 19.88
N VAL A 131 -27.79 -20.88 19.18
CA VAL A 131 -27.85 -20.79 17.69
C VAL A 131 -27.96 -19.33 17.23
N ASP A 132 -28.81 -18.54 17.90
CA ASP A 132 -28.98 -17.12 17.58
C ASP A 132 -27.70 -16.31 17.83
N ALA A 133 -27.05 -16.55 18.98
CA ALA A 133 -25.74 -15.95 19.27
C ALA A 133 -24.71 -16.32 18.17
N PHE A 134 -24.66 -17.58 17.75
CA PHE A 134 -23.78 -18.05 16.72
C PHE A 134 -24.04 -17.34 15.38
N ILE A 135 -25.31 -17.20 14.98
CA ILE A 135 -25.70 -16.48 13.76
C ILE A 135 -25.25 -15.01 13.84
N LEU A 136 -25.54 -14.33 14.94
CA LEU A 136 -25.19 -12.92 15.14
C LEU A 136 -23.67 -12.68 15.16
N PHE A 137 -22.91 -13.51 15.88
CA PHE A 137 -21.46 -13.43 15.92
C PHE A 137 -20.80 -13.77 14.58
N SER A 138 -21.44 -14.59 13.74
CA SER A 138 -20.95 -14.85 12.40
C SER A 138 -20.81 -13.59 11.56
N GLY A 139 -21.63 -12.56 11.82
CA GLY A 139 -21.53 -11.25 11.17
C GLY A 139 -20.20 -10.53 11.37
N LEU A 140 -19.53 -10.77 12.51
CA LEU A 140 -18.19 -10.21 12.75
C LEU A 140 -17.13 -10.83 11.82
N ILE A 141 -17.33 -12.08 11.43
CA ILE A 141 -16.42 -12.85 10.57
C ILE A 141 -16.76 -12.62 9.09
N LEU A 142 -18.04 -12.54 8.77
CA LEU A 142 -18.54 -12.15 7.46
C LEU A 142 -18.35 -10.66 7.16
N SER A 143 -17.87 -9.90 8.16
CA SER A 143 -17.63 -8.47 8.02
C SER A 143 -16.75 -8.16 6.82
N GLY A 144 -17.22 -7.23 6.09
CA GLY A 144 -16.89 -6.84 4.74
C GLY A 144 -15.45 -6.56 4.38
N ARG A 145 -15.26 -6.27 3.12
CA ARG A 145 -13.97 -6.13 2.46
C ARG A 145 -13.12 -5.03 3.11
N LYS A 146 -11.97 -5.40 3.65
CA LYS A 146 -10.97 -4.44 4.11
C LYS A 146 -10.26 -3.85 2.90
N SER A 147 -10.38 -2.56 2.69
CA SER A 147 -9.69 -1.84 1.64
C SER A 147 -8.97 -0.63 2.24
N ALA A 148 -7.74 -0.43 1.84
CA ALA A 148 -6.99 0.75 2.23
C ALA A 148 -6.33 1.32 0.98
N TRP A 149 -6.51 2.61 0.73
CA TRP A 149 -5.83 3.26 -0.35
C TRP A 149 -4.36 3.49 0.02
N MET A 150 -3.51 3.32 -0.97
CA MET A 150 -2.08 3.63 -0.91
C MET A 150 -1.69 4.19 -2.28
N PRO A 151 -0.81 5.18 -2.37
CA PRO A 151 -0.30 5.67 -3.63
C PRO A 151 0.28 4.54 -4.48
N HIS A 152 0.17 4.68 -5.80
CA HIS A 152 0.48 3.59 -6.72
C HIS A 152 1.94 3.14 -6.59
N ALA A 153 2.13 1.89 -6.16
CA ALA A 153 3.44 1.24 -5.99
C ALA A 153 4.47 2.05 -5.17
N LEU A 154 4.03 2.86 -4.23
CA LEU A 154 4.91 3.63 -3.34
C LEU A 154 5.86 2.70 -2.57
N ASP A 155 5.39 1.54 -2.16
CA ASP A 155 6.18 0.49 -1.51
C ASP A 155 7.38 0.05 -2.36
N LEU A 156 7.17 -0.26 -3.66
CA LEU A 156 8.24 -0.64 -4.57
C LEU A 156 9.27 0.49 -4.78
N LYS A 157 8.79 1.72 -4.89
CA LYS A 157 9.66 2.89 -5.03
C LYS A 157 10.50 3.11 -3.77
N ALA A 158 9.88 3.06 -2.60
CA ALA A 158 10.55 3.23 -1.31
C ALA A 158 11.55 2.10 -1.02
N GLU A 159 11.25 0.84 -1.38
CA GLU A 159 12.18 -0.28 -1.30
C GLU A 159 13.45 -0.04 -2.13
N ILE A 160 13.30 0.48 -3.35
CA ILE A 160 14.45 0.81 -4.22
C ILE A 160 15.27 1.95 -3.63
N VAL A 161 14.62 3.02 -3.16
CA VAL A 161 15.33 4.15 -2.52
C VAL A 161 16.06 3.70 -1.27
N GLN A 162 15.43 2.92 -0.38
CA GLN A 162 16.07 2.38 0.82
C GLN A 162 17.30 1.53 0.47
N ARG A 163 17.17 0.66 -0.52
CA ARG A 163 18.28 -0.17 -0.99
C ARG A 163 19.46 0.66 -1.51
N ILE A 164 19.19 1.74 -2.25
CA ILE A 164 20.23 2.66 -2.72
C ILE A 164 20.93 3.34 -1.54
N LEU A 165 20.18 3.83 -0.56
CA LEU A 165 20.74 4.45 0.64
C LEU A 165 21.61 3.51 1.47
N GLN A 166 21.30 2.21 1.44
CA GLN A 166 22.06 1.16 2.14
C GLN A 166 23.14 0.50 1.27
N SER A 167 23.21 0.83 -0.02
CA SER A 167 24.20 0.26 -0.94
C SER A 167 25.61 0.62 -0.50
N PRO A 168 26.54 -0.37 -0.38
CA PRO A 168 27.94 -0.10 -0.06
C PRO A 168 28.58 0.93 -1.01
N ALA A 169 28.22 0.87 -2.28
CA ALA A 169 28.75 1.80 -3.30
C ALA A 169 28.38 3.28 -3.07
N VAL A 170 27.38 3.53 -2.24
CA VAL A 170 26.92 4.89 -1.89
C VAL A 170 27.27 5.21 -0.44
N LYS A 171 27.04 4.26 0.48
CA LYS A 171 27.22 4.46 1.92
C LYS A 171 28.69 4.53 2.32
N ASP A 172 29.54 3.67 1.72
CA ASP A 172 30.94 3.53 2.08
C ASP A 172 31.85 4.51 1.31
N ASP A 173 31.32 5.25 0.33
CA ASP A 173 32.05 6.24 -0.42
C ASP A 173 31.99 7.60 0.29
N PRO A 174 33.11 8.07 0.92
CA PRO A 174 33.13 9.29 1.70
C PRO A 174 32.90 10.57 0.86
N THR A 175 33.01 10.49 -0.46
CA THR A 175 32.78 11.61 -1.38
C THR A 175 31.31 11.79 -1.74
N LEU A 176 30.46 10.83 -1.39
CA LEU A 176 29.05 10.84 -1.70
C LEU A 176 28.19 11.16 -0.50
N HIS A 177 27.07 11.82 -0.73
CA HIS A 177 26.03 12.05 0.25
C HIS A 177 24.66 11.80 -0.38
N ALA A 178 24.03 10.68 -0.01
CA ALA A 178 22.73 10.31 -0.53
C ALA A 178 21.61 10.85 0.37
N VAL A 179 20.68 11.57 -0.22
CA VAL A 179 19.58 12.25 0.43
C VAL A 179 18.26 11.77 -0.16
N PRO A 180 17.38 11.15 0.61
CA PRO A 180 16.04 10.79 0.15
C PRO A 180 15.11 11.99 0.12
N TYR A 181 14.19 11.98 -0.86
CA TYR A 181 13.12 12.94 -1.02
C TYR A 181 11.78 12.23 -1.03
N LEU A 182 10.80 12.83 -0.40
CA LEU A 182 9.39 12.43 -0.48
C LEU A 182 8.58 13.54 -1.16
N GLU A 183 7.73 13.15 -2.07
CA GLU A 183 6.63 13.99 -2.53
C GLU A 183 5.48 13.87 -1.53
N ILE A 184 5.15 14.95 -0.87
CA ILE A 184 4.09 15.01 0.14
C ILE A 184 2.87 15.70 -0.45
N GLY A 185 1.73 15.01 -0.42
CA GLY A 185 0.43 15.59 -0.73
C GLY A 185 -0.23 16.11 0.54
N HIS A 186 -0.66 17.36 0.50
CA HIS A 186 -1.32 18.04 1.63
C HIS A 186 -2.83 18.02 1.43
N THR A 187 -3.59 17.57 2.42
CA THR A 187 -5.05 17.57 2.42
C THR A 187 -5.60 18.01 3.77
N ASP A 188 -6.86 18.43 3.80
CA ASP A 188 -7.57 18.79 5.04
C ASP A 188 -7.59 17.63 6.07
N GLU A 189 -7.50 16.38 5.60
CA GLU A 189 -7.48 15.17 6.45
C GLU A 189 -6.06 14.75 6.85
N GLY A 190 -5.03 15.52 6.45
CA GLY A 190 -3.61 15.30 6.76
C GLY A 190 -2.75 14.98 5.55
N ASP A 191 -1.46 14.94 5.77
CA ASP A 191 -0.43 14.72 4.77
C ASP A 191 -0.25 13.23 4.46
N TYR A 192 0.14 12.94 3.21
CA TYR A 192 0.47 11.59 2.80
C TYR A 192 1.66 11.57 1.83
N PRO A 193 2.57 10.58 1.94
CA PRO A 193 3.64 10.40 0.97
C PRO A 193 3.04 9.91 -0.36
N ASN A 194 3.32 10.60 -1.46
CA ASN A 194 2.81 10.27 -2.79
C ASN A 194 3.85 9.56 -3.66
N ASP A 195 5.11 10.03 -3.62
CA ASP A 195 6.23 9.48 -4.37
C ASP A 195 7.54 9.63 -3.59
N THR A 196 8.60 8.95 -4.03
CA THR A 196 9.93 9.05 -3.42
C THR A 196 11.04 8.99 -4.47
N ARG A 197 12.16 9.69 -4.19
CA ARG A 197 13.37 9.74 -4.99
C ARG A 197 14.59 9.77 -4.07
N VAL A 198 15.77 9.54 -4.63
CA VAL A 198 17.04 9.74 -3.94
C VAL A 198 17.94 10.66 -4.75
N LEU A 199 18.55 11.64 -4.09
CA LEU A 199 19.56 12.51 -4.68
C LEU A 199 20.93 12.18 -4.10
N ILE A 200 21.90 11.87 -4.94
CA ILE A 200 23.29 11.64 -4.56
C ILE A 200 24.06 12.91 -4.89
N ARG A 201 24.53 13.58 -3.85
CA ARG A 201 25.39 14.77 -3.93
C ARG A 201 26.84 14.35 -3.83
N PHE A 202 27.74 15.13 -4.45
CA PHE A 202 29.19 14.91 -4.43
C PHE A 202 29.81 16.02 -3.58
N LYS A 203 30.57 15.68 -2.55
CA LYS A 203 31.10 16.66 -1.57
C LYS A 203 32.05 17.69 -2.19
N ASP A 204 32.87 17.25 -3.13
CA ASP A 204 33.87 18.11 -3.75
C ASP A 204 33.41 18.74 -5.09
N ALA A 205 32.12 18.65 -5.36
CA ALA A 205 31.54 19.21 -6.57
C ALA A 205 31.20 20.69 -6.40
N PRO A 206 31.32 21.49 -7.47
CA PRO A 206 30.85 22.87 -7.45
C PRO A 206 29.31 22.92 -7.26
N ASP A 207 28.82 23.99 -6.65
CA ASP A 207 27.38 24.20 -6.38
C ASP A 207 26.50 24.19 -7.65
N THR A 208 27.13 24.32 -8.82
CA THR A 208 26.47 24.22 -10.12
C THR A 208 26.13 22.78 -10.50
N LEU A 209 26.75 21.77 -9.89
CA LEU A 209 26.35 20.37 -10.01
C LEU A 209 25.39 20.01 -8.87
N ILE A 210 24.12 19.79 -9.19
CA ILE A 210 23.09 19.43 -8.19
C ILE A 210 23.30 17.99 -7.72
N GLY A 211 23.62 17.06 -8.65
CA GLY A 211 23.92 15.67 -8.33
C GLY A 211 23.28 14.65 -9.26
N VAL A 212 23.23 13.41 -8.81
CA VAL A 212 22.58 12.28 -9.49
C VAL A 212 21.30 11.92 -8.78
N GLN A 213 20.17 12.11 -9.43
CA GLN A 213 18.87 11.75 -8.88
C GLN A 213 18.43 10.37 -9.38
N GLY A 214 18.22 9.42 -8.45
CA GLY A 214 17.60 8.12 -8.74
C GLY A 214 16.08 8.24 -8.71
N GLN A 215 15.42 7.83 -9.78
CA GLN A 215 13.97 7.89 -9.98
C GLN A 215 13.41 6.53 -10.39
N VAL A 216 12.17 6.26 -9.99
CA VAL A 216 11.45 5.03 -10.33
C VAL A 216 10.13 5.37 -10.99
N SER A 217 9.97 4.98 -12.24
CA SER A 217 8.68 4.95 -12.93
C SER A 217 8.05 3.57 -12.78
N ILE A 218 6.73 3.50 -12.78
CA ILE A 218 6.01 2.23 -12.66
C ILE A 218 5.25 1.95 -13.95
N ASN A 219 5.61 0.86 -14.60
CA ASN A 219 4.87 0.31 -15.72
C ASN A 219 3.85 -0.72 -15.20
N THR A 220 2.61 -0.63 -15.64
CA THR A 220 1.57 -1.57 -15.25
C THR A 220 1.19 -2.46 -16.42
N VAL A 221 1.40 -3.77 -16.27
CA VAL A 221 1.04 -4.77 -17.28
C VAL A 221 0.17 -5.83 -16.62
N LYS A 222 -1.05 -6.09 -17.13
CA LYS A 222 -2.00 -7.06 -16.58
C LYS A 222 -2.17 -6.92 -15.04
N SER A 223 -2.36 -5.70 -14.56
CA SER A 223 -2.51 -5.35 -13.14
C SER A 223 -1.28 -5.60 -12.25
N ARG A 224 -0.12 -5.92 -12.82
CA ARG A 224 1.15 -6.03 -12.09
C ARG A 224 1.99 -4.78 -12.32
N ALA A 225 2.58 -4.27 -11.24
CA ALA A 225 3.48 -3.12 -11.25
C ALA A 225 4.92 -3.60 -11.51
N TYR A 226 5.59 -2.97 -12.46
CA TYR A 226 6.97 -3.26 -12.82
C TYR A 226 7.80 -1.98 -12.67
N PRO A 227 8.76 -1.93 -11.74
CA PRO A 227 9.58 -0.76 -11.54
C PRO A 227 10.57 -0.60 -12.71
N TYR A 228 10.64 0.62 -13.23
CA TYR A 228 11.61 1.07 -14.22
C TYR A 228 12.47 2.15 -13.57
N PHE A 229 13.68 1.76 -13.17
CA PHE A 229 14.65 2.64 -12.54
C PHE A 229 15.50 3.36 -13.59
N TYR A 230 15.76 4.62 -13.35
CA TYR A 230 16.69 5.43 -14.12
C TYR A 230 17.31 6.50 -13.22
N THR A 231 18.41 7.07 -13.68
CA THR A 231 19.06 8.18 -13.01
C THR A 231 19.06 9.42 -13.89
N VAL A 232 19.08 10.58 -13.24
CA VAL A 232 19.17 11.87 -13.91
C VAL A 232 20.32 12.63 -13.27
N VAL A 233 21.37 12.88 -14.05
CA VAL A 233 22.43 13.82 -13.67
C VAL A 233 21.87 15.22 -13.88
N ILE A 234 21.91 16.08 -12.87
CA ILE A 234 21.30 17.40 -12.88
C ILE A 234 22.38 18.45 -12.57
N ALA A 235 22.51 19.45 -13.40
CA ALA A 235 23.41 20.57 -13.19
C ALA A 235 22.82 21.88 -13.69
N ARG A 236 23.26 23.00 -13.11
CA ARG A 236 22.96 24.32 -13.64
C ARG A 236 23.73 24.55 -14.94
N PRO A 237 23.30 25.47 -15.83
CA PRO A 237 23.95 25.71 -17.14
C PRO A 237 25.44 26.07 -17.04
N GLU A 238 25.83 26.74 -15.95
CA GLU A 238 27.21 27.16 -15.67
C GLU A 238 28.16 25.98 -15.51
N PHE A 239 27.67 24.79 -15.13
CA PHE A 239 28.47 23.58 -15.08
C PHE A 239 28.84 23.03 -16.47
N ARG A 240 28.09 23.44 -17.51
CA ARG A 240 28.28 23.01 -18.91
C ARG A 240 28.21 21.50 -19.06
N LEU A 241 27.22 20.87 -18.36
CA LEU A 241 27.05 19.41 -18.29
C LEU A 241 27.02 18.77 -19.67
N LEU A 242 26.27 19.33 -20.61
CA LEU A 242 26.09 18.74 -21.96
C LEU A 242 27.37 18.74 -22.79
N GLU A 243 28.21 19.75 -22.61
CA GLU A 243 29.48 19.85 -23.33
C GLU A 243 30.51 18.88 -22.77
N LYS A 244 30.63 18.82 -21.43
CA LYS A 244 31.52 17.91 -20.73
C LYS A 244 31.13 16.44 -20.97
N PHE A 245 29.83 16.16 -21.10
CA PHE A 245 29.29 14.80 -21.28
C PHE A 245 29.50 14.26 -22.71
N LYS A 246 29.54 15.11 -23.74
CA LYS A 246 29.70 14.67 -25.15
C LYS A 246 30.82 13.66 -25.38
N PRO A 247 32.08 13.90 -24.90
CA PRO A 247 33.19 12.96 -25.09
C PRO A 247 33.06 11.68 -24.29
N LEU A 248 32.23 11.69 -23.22
CA LEU A 248 32.03 10.55 -22.32
C LEU A 248 30.85 9.65 -22.73
N LYS A 249 30.17 9.98 -23.83
CA LYS A 249 29.05 9.19 -24.36
C LYS A 249 29.57 7.83 -24.84
N ALA A 250 29.98 7.00 -23.88
CA ALA A 250 30.36 5.62 -24.12
C ALA A 250 29.08 4.81 -24.43
N SER A 251 29.19 3.94 -25.43
CA SER A 251 28.19 2.89 -25.64
C SER A 251 28.35 1.88 -24.54
N LEU A 252 27.50 1.98 -23.49
CA LEU A 252 27.34 0.92 -22.49
C LEU A 252 26.24 -0.01 -22.99
N ASP A 253 26.51 -1.31 -22.96
CA ASP A 253 25.55 -2.31 -23.40
C ASP A 253 24.22 -2.17 -22.62
N ASN A 254 23.12 -2.08 -23.37
CA ASN A 254 21.77 -1.94 -22.85
C ASN A 254 21.49 -0.67 -22.02
N ILE A 255 22.33 0.38 -22.12
CA ILE A 255 22.13 1.67 -21.48
C ILE A 255 21.98 2.77 -22.52
N THR A 256 20.98 3.61 -22.34
CA THR A 256 20.71 4.79 -23.16
C THR A 256 21.01 6.04 -22.35
N PHE A 257 21.71 6.99 -22.98
CA PHE A 257 21.99 8.31 -22.45
C PHE A 257 21.22 9.35 -23.27
N GLU A 258 20.39 10.14 -22.58
CA GLU A 258 19.64 11.23 -23.20
C GLU A 258 20.01 12.56 -22.54
N ALA A 259 20.60 13.45 -23.30
CA ALA A 259 20.98 14.78 -22.84
C ALA A 259 19.93 15.81 -23.28
N LYS A 260 19.40 16.58 -22.31
CA LYS A 260 18.37 17.58 -22.56
C LYS A 260 18.59 18.84 -21.71
N LYS A 261 18.12 19.98 -22.22
CA LYS A 261 17.92 21.20 -21.45
C LYS A 261 16.49 21.21 -20.94
N THR A 262 16.29 21.44 -19.65
CA THR A 262 14.97 21.45 -19.03
C THR A 262 14.85 22.67 -18.13
N GLY A 263 14.26 23.75 -18.66
CA GLY A 263 14.14 25.01 -17.93
C GLY A 263 15.50 25.58 -17.55
N GLU A 264 15.75 25.72 -16.25
CA GLU A 264 16.97 26.33 -15.68
C GLU A 264 18.11 25.32 -15.46
N VAL A 265 17.97 24.06 -15.87
CA VAL A 265 18.95 23.00 -15.64
C VAL A 265 19.26 22.22 -16.91
N ASP A 266 20.50 21.78 -17.00
CA ASP A 266 20.92 20.75 -17.94
C ASP A 266 20.78 19.38 -17.28
N VAL A 267 20.26 18.40 -18.02
CA VAL A 267 20.07 17.04 -17.51
C VAL A 267 20.61 15.99 -18.47
N VAL A 268 21.17 14.92 -17.89
CA VAL A 268 21.52 13.69 -18.61
C VAL A 268 20.78 12.54 -17.96
N VAL A 269 19.82 11.96 -18.68
CA VAL A 269 19.07 10.78 -18.24
C VAL A 269 19.85 9.52 -18.63
N ILE A 270 20.09 8.65 -17.66
CA ILE A 270 20.79 7.37 -17.82
C ILE A 270 19.82 6.27 -17.46
N ARG A 271 19.46 5.45 -18.44
CA ARG A 271 18.42 4.45 -18.28
C ARG A 271 18.69 3.18 -19.09
N GLN A 272 18.03 2.10 -18.71
CA GLN A 272 18.01 0.88 -19.52
C GLN A 272 17.42 1.18 -20.91
N THR A 273 18.02 0.63 -21.95
CA THR A 273 17.47 0.69 -23.30
C THR A 273 16.14 -0.06 -23.37
N THR A 274 15.12 0.60 -23.89
CA THR A 274 13.79 0.02 -24.12
C THR A 274 13.58 -0.24 -25.60
N THR A 275 12.91 -1.36 -25.90
CA THR A 275 12.42 -1.68 -27.25
C THR A 275 10.88 -1.67 -27.22
N LYS A 276 10.24 -1.90 -28.37
CA LYS A 276 8.77 -1.99 -28.43
C LYS A 276 8.18 -3.11 -27.55
N THR A 277 8.98 -4.13 -27.24
CA THR A 277 8.52 -5.35 -26.55
C THR A 277 9.29 -5.69 -25.28
N SER A 278 10.39 -4.99 -24.97
CA SER A 278 11.26 -5.31 -23.83
C SER A 278 11.87 -4.07 -23.17
N GLY A 279 12.46 -4.27 -22.00
CA GLY A 279 13.17 -3.22 -21.28
C GLY A 279 12.31 -2.35 -20.36
N TYR A 280 11.03 -2.66 -20.19
CA TYR A 280 10.10 -1.88 -19.35
C TYR A 280 10.18 -2.20 -17.84
N HIS A 281 10.97 -3.18 -17.49
CA HIS A 281 11.28 -3.56 -16.11
C HIS A 281 12.78 -3.53 -15.91
N THR A 282 13.23 -2.84 -14.88
CA THR A 282 14.65 -2.80 -14.52
C THR A 282 14.90 -3.75 -13.34
N ALA A 283 15.58 -4.86 -13.61
CA ALA A 283 15.98 -5.81 -12.58
C ALA A 283 17.01 -5.19 -11.63
N GLN A 284 17.13 -5.68 -10.40
CA GLN A 284 18.01 -5.12 -9.37
C GLN A 284 19.46 -4.95 -9.87
N LYS A 285 20.04 -5.97 -10.48
CA LYS A 285 21.41 -5.88 -11.05
C LYS A 285 21.57 -4.72 -12.05
N THR A 286 20.54 -4.49 -12.86
CA THR A 286 20.54 -3.39 -13.83
C THR A 286 20.35 -2.03 -13.16
N GLN A 287 19.55 -1.97 -12.06
CA GLN A 287 19.43 -0.74 -11.27
C GLN A 287 20.78 -0.37 -10.66
N ASP A 288 21.48 -1.33 -10.07
CA ASP A 288 22.81 -1.14 -9.49
C ASP A 288 23.83 -0.72 -10.57
N TYR A 289 23.79 -1.35 -11.73
CA TYR A 289 24.63 -1.00 -12.87
C TYR A 289 24.39 0.44 -13.37
N ILE A 290 23.13 0.86 -13.52
CA ILE A 290 22.76 2.23 -13.90
C ILE A 290 23.29 3.21 -12.85
N LEU A 291 23.07 2.95 -11.57
CA LEU A 291 23.51 3.81 -10.48
C LEU A 291 25.03 3.99 -10.46
N LEU A 292 25.78 2.88 -10.48
CA LEU A 292 27.24 2.90 -10.46
C LEU A 292 27.83 3.64 -11.65
N ASN A 293 27.30 3.40 -12.87
CA ASN A 293 27.76 4.11 -14.05
C ASN A 293 27.44 5.60 -13.98
N SER A 294 26.30 5.98 -13.42
CA SER A 294 25.95 7.39 -13.25
C SER A 294 26.91 8.12 -12.30
N ILE A 295 27.25 7.47 -11.18
CA ILE A 295 28.24 7.98 -10.23
C ILE A 295 29.62 8.09 -10.90
N ALA A 296 30.05 7.03 -11.61
CA ALA A 296 31.33 7.02 -12.30
C ALA A 296 31.42 8.08 -13.40
N VAL A 297 30.35 8.32 -14.15
CA VAL A 297 30.25 9.39 -15.13
C VAL A 297 30.47 10.74 -14.46
N VAL A 298 29.73 11.03 -13.38
CA VAL A 298 29.86 12.32 -12.68
C VAL A 298 31.26 12.50 -12.10
N LYS A 299 31.86 11.48 -11.50
CA LYS A 299 33.25 11.54 -10.99
C LYS A 299 34.27 11.85 -12.08
N LYS A 300 34.00 11.48 -13.34
CA LYS A 300 34.86 11.84 -14.48
C LYS A 300 34.61 13.26 -15.02
N LEU A 301 33.46 13.87 -14.70
CA LEU A 301 33.13 15.23 -15.08
C LEU A 301 33.66 16.27 -14.11
N LEU A 302 33.96 15.86 -12.86
CA LEU A 302 34.59 16.67 -11.79
C LEU A 302 36.08 16.73 -11.98
#